data_db6bbde93d4a90bfb0431c20277beda0
#
_entry.id   db6bbde93d4a90bfb0431c20277beda0
#
_cell.length_a   1.000
_cell.length_b   1.000
_cell.length_c   1.000
_cell.angle_alpha   90.00
_cell.angle_beta   90.00
_cell.angle_gamma   90.00
#
_symmetry.space_group_name_H-M   'P 1'
#
loop_
_entity.id
_entity.type
_entity.pdbx_description
1 polymer ?
#
loop_
_entity_poly.entity_id
_entity_poly.type
_entity_poly.pdbx_seq_one_letter_code
_entity_poly.pdbx_strand_id
1 'polypeptide(L)' 'VNADLNEESANLLSLQTRQQLGVVSLSLAQQSEQSVLSLF' A
#
# COMPACT_ATOMS: atom_id res chain seq x y z
N VAL A 1 -11.32 -20.22 19.26
CA VAL A 1 -12.00 -18.92 19.05
C VAL A 1 -10.99 -17.79 19.06
N ASN A 2 -10.08 -17.76 20.04
CA ASN A 2 -9.05 -16.72 20.10
C ASN A 2 -8.07 -16.80 18.92
N ALA A 3 -7.79 -18.00 18.43
CA ALA A 3 -6.89 -18.20 17.28
C ALA A 3 -7.51 -17.61 16.01
N ASP A 4 -8.81 -17.80 15.81
CA ASP A 4 -9.52 -17.24 14.65
C ASP A 4 -9.56 -15.71 14.69
N LEU A 5 -9.78 -15.13 15.88
CA LEU A 5 -9.77 -13.68 16.04
C LEU A 5 -8.39 -13.09 15.79
N ASN A 6 -7.35 -13.77 16.27
CA ASN A 6 -5.97 -13.33 16.05
C ASN A 6 -5.60 -13.41 14.59
N GLU A 7 -6.02 -14.46 13.90
CA GLU A 7 -5.78 -14.63 12.47
C GLU A 7 -6.51 -13.55 11.67
N GLU A 8 -7.76 -13.30 12.01
CA GLU A 8 -8.54 -12.25 11.35
C GLU A 8 -7.95 -10.87 11.58
N SER A 9 -7.51 -10.59 12.81
CA SER A 9 -6.87 -9.31 13.14
C SER A 9 -5.56 -9.14 12.37
N ALA A 10 -4.77 -10.19 12.26
CA ALA A 10 -3.52 -10.15 11.51
C ALA A 10 -3.78 -9.95 10.02
N ASN A 11 -4.79 -10.59 9.47
CA ASN A 11 -5.18 -10.42 8.07
C ASN A 11 -5.67 -9.01 7.80
N LEU A 12 -6.46 -8.45 8.71
CA LEU A 12 -6.96 -7.09 8.57
C LEU A 12 -5.81 -6.08 8.60
N LEU A 13 -4.88 -6.26 9.53
CA LEU A 13 -3.70 -5.40 9.63
C LEU A 13 -2.83 -5.50 8.39
N SER A 14 -2.64 -6.71 7.88
CA SER A 14 -1.90 -6.95 6.64
C SER A 14 -2.56 -6.24 5.45
N LEU A 15 -3.87 -6.32 5.35
CA LEU A 15 -4.63 -5.66 4.29
C LEU A 15 -4.49 -4.13 4.39
N GLN A 16 -4.63 -3.59 5.58
CA GLN A 16 -4.47 -2.15 5.80
C GLN A 16 -3.07 -1.68 5.42
N THR A 17 -2.04 -2.44 5.80
CA THR A 17 -0.65 -2.12 5.45
C THR A 17 -0.45 -2.16 3.95
N ARG A 18 -1.00 -3.16 3.27
CA ARG A 18 -0.90 -3.27 1.81
C ARG A 18 -1.59 -2.11 1.11
N GLN A 19 -2.75 -1.68 1.63
CA GLN A 19 -3.44 -0.52 1.08
C GLN A 19 -2.62 0.75 1.22
N GLN A 20 -2.03 0.97 2.39
CA GLN A 20 -1.17 2.13 2.62
C GLN A 20 0.06 2.11 1.71
N LEU A 21 0.70 0.96 1.59
CA LEU A 21 1.86 0.81 0.70
C LEU A 21 1.47 0.99 -0.77
N GLY A 22 0.28 0.52 -1.15
CA GLY A 22 -0.23 0.69 -2.49
C GLY A 22 -0.41 2.16 -2.86
N VAL A 23 -0.95 2.96 -1.94
CA VAL A 23 -1.12 4.39 -2.14
C VAL A 23 0.24 5.08 -2.28
N VAL A 24 1.21 4.74 -1.43
CA VAL A 24 2.56 5.30 -1.49
C VAL A 24 3.25 4.91 -2.81
N SER A 25 3.12 3.64 -3.22
CA SER A 25 3.71 3.17 -4.48
C SER A 25 3.12 3.90 -5.67
N LEU A 26 1.80 4.10 -5.68
CA LEU A 26 1.13 4.83 -6.76
C LEU A 26 1.58 6.29 -6.80
N SER A 27 1.70 6.93 -5.65
CA SER A 27 2.17 8.30 -5.55
C SER A 27 3.59 8.46 -6.10
N LEU A 28 4.49 7.52 -5.74
CA LEU A 28 5.86 7.51 -6.24
C LEU A 28 5.90 7.28 -7.76
N ALA A 29 5.06 6.41 -8.27
CA ALA A 29 4.96 6.15 -9.70
C ALA A 29 4.50 7.40 -10.46
N GLN A 30 3.52 8.12 -9.92
CA GLN A 30 3.05 9.37 -10.52
C GLN A 30 4.15 10.44 -10.53
N GLN A 31 4.89 10.59 -9.44
CA GLN A 31 5.99 11.54 -9.36
C GLN A 31 7.09 11.20 -10.37
N SER A 32 7.39 9.91 -10.52
CA SER A 32 8.39 9.46 -11.48
C SER A 32 7.97 9.79 -12.92
N GLU A 33 6.70 9.56 -13.26
CA GLU A 33 6.16 9.92 -14.59
C GLU A 33 6.24 11.42 -14.84
N GLN A 34 5.85 12.22 -13.84
CA GLN A 34 5.93 13.68 -13.96
C GLN A 34 7.36 14.15 -14.17
N SER A 35 8.32 13.54 -13.47
CA SER A 35 9.73 13.88 -13.63
C SER A 35 10.21 13.58 -15.03
N VAL A 36 9.82 12.44 -15.58
CA VAL A 36 10.19 12.08 -16.96
C VAL A 36 9.57 13.06 -17.96
N LEU A 37 8.31 13.41 -17.76
CA LEU A 37 7.60 14.36 -18.62
C LEU A 37 8.23 15.76 -18.56
N SER A 38 8.71 16.18 -17.41
CA SER A 38 9.33 17.49 -17.26
C SER A 38 10.72 17.57 -17.87
N LEU A 39 11.36 16.43 -18.12
CA LEU A 39 12.66 16.39 -18.84
C LEU A 39 12.50 16.56 -20.36
N PHE A 40 11.31 16.34 -20.84
CA PHE A 40 10.98 16.56 -22.24
C PHE A 40 10.43 17.95 -22.46
#